data_ef9ebc2ba66fe33f66cb0086cfa00df9
#
_entry.id   ef9ebc2ba66fe33f66cb0086cfa00df9
#
_cell.length_a   1.000
_cell.length_b   1.000
_cell.length_c   1.000
_cell.angle_alpha   90.00
_cell.angle_beta   90.00
_cell.angle_gamma   90.00
#
_symmetry.space_group_name_H-M   'P 1'
#
loop_
_entity.id
_entity.type
_entity.pdbx_description
1 polymer ?
#
loop_
_entity_poly.entity_id
_entity_poly.type
_entity_poly.pdbx_seq_one_letter_code
_entity_poly.pdbx_strand_id
1 'polypeptide(L)'
;MGSKTDDRPKCLTPVNGRTLLEWTLEACASITDESQVMIIGGYKHRMLEKFHSRIIVNSNWAETNIMGSLMVADEYLMAEPCIVVYSDILFDPLDLKSVSEIPQPAVLSVTNWREVWGNRFLNPASDLETFKTSHDGTLLTAIGSKEPDLDTIQGQFGGIFSFSPEVWRKLKEEKEDLMYSDTTSALSYLVTSGIEIVVVKSSGFWAEFDTISDIKTQT
;
A
#
# COMPACT_ATOMS: atom_id res chain seq x y z
N MET A 1 11.36 -8.12 -9.25
CA MET A 1 11.81 -7.41 -10.48
C MET A 1 13.20 -7.82 -10.97
N GLY A 2 13.97 -8.55 -10.18
CA GLY A 2 15.29 -9.08 -10.54
C GLY A 2 16.23 -8.00 -11.10
N SER A 3 17.00 -8.32 -12.14
CA SER A 3 18.03 -7.44 -12.71
C SER A 3 17.57 -6.05 -13.15
N LYS A 4 16.27 -5.78 -13.31
CA LYS A 4 15.76 -4.44 -13.67
C LYS A 4 15.72 -3.44 -12.52
N THR A 5 15.87 -3.92 -11.28
CA THR A 5 15.89 -3.07 -10.07
C THR A 5 17.22 -3.12 -9.34
N ASP A 6 18.22 -3.80 -9.91
CA ASP A 6 19.57 -3.84 -9.33
C ASP A 6 20.26 -2.46 -9.37
N ASP A 7 19.86 -1.58 -10.30
CA ASP A 7 20.44 -0.25 -10.50
C ASP A 7 19.56 0.90 -9.97
N ARG A 8 18.29 0.63 -9.59
CA ARG A 8 17.31 1.66 -9.19
C ARG A 8 16.25 1.14 -8.22
N PRO A 9 15.59 2.02 -7.43
CA PRO A 9 14.38 1.67 -6.68
C PRO A 9 13.27 1.16 -7.61
N LYS A 10 12.46 0.23 -7.14
CA LYS A 10 11.34 -0.39 -7.88
C LYS A 10 10.36 0.66 -8.44
N CYS A 11 10.05 1.68 -7.65
CA CYS A 11 9.16 2.79 -8.05
C CYS A 11 9.68 3.62 -9.24
N LEU A 12 10.95 3.52 -9.60
CA LEU A 12 11.52 4.17 -10.79
C LEU A 12 11.45 3.29 -12.04
N THR A 13 10.71 2.21 -12.01
CA THR A 13 10.41 1.40 -13.19
C THR A 13 9.50 2.19 -14.13
N PRO A 14 9.87 2.35 -15.43
CA PRO A 14 9.02 3.02 -16.38
C PRO A 14 7.86 2.11 -16.82
N VAL A 15 6.66 2.68 -16.80
CA VAL A 15 5.41 2.08 -17.28
C VAL A 15 4.66 3.16 -18.03
N ASN A 16 4.24 2.88 -19.28
CA ASN A 16 3.51 3.84 -20.14
C ASN A 16 4.23 5.21 -20.26
N GLY A 17 5.56 5.19 -20.42
CA GLY A 17 6.37 6.39 -20.67
C GLY A 17 6.74 7.22 -19.43
N ARG A 18 6.30 6.84 -18.23
CA ARG A 18 6.60 7.51 -16.95
C ARG A 18 6.98 6.46 -15.90
N THR A 19 7.69 6.86 -14.85
CA THR A 19 7.96 5.97 -13.72
C THR A 19 6.72 5.75 -12.86
N LEU A 20 6.64 4.62 -12.15
CA LEU A 20 5.56 4.36 -11.19
C LEU A 20 5.43 5.49 -10.16
N LEU A 21 6.58 6.00 -9.69
CA LEU A 21 6.60 7.12 -8.75
C LEU A 21 5.96 8.39 -9.33
N GLU A 22 6.20 8.72 -10.60
CA GLU A 22 5.58 9.90 -11.24
C GLU A 22 4.07 9.75 -11.34
N TRP A 23 3.55 8.54 -11.61
CA TRP A 23 2.12 8.27 -11.57
C TRP A 23 1.54 8.45 -10.17
N THR A 24 2.22 7.91 -9.16
CA THR A 24 1.80 8.05 -7.75
C THR A 24 1.78 9.52 -7.31
N LEU A 25 2.84 10.29 -7.65
CA LEU A 25 2.92 11.71 -7.29
C LEU A 25 1.83 12.55 -7.99
N GLU A 26 1.49 12.24 -9.25
CA GLU A 26 0.38 12.89 -9.94
C GLU A 26 -0.96 12.58 -9.27
N ALA A 27 -1.19 11.33 -8.86
CA ALA A 27 -2.39 10.98 -8.10
C ALA A 27 -2.46 11.74 -6.77
N CYS A 28 -1.35 11.84 -6.03
CA CYS A 28 -1.28 12.63 -4.79
C CYS A 28 -1.59 14.11 -5.04
N ALA A 29 -1.09 14.71 -6.11
CA ALA A 29 -1.35 16.10 -6.47
C ALA A 29 -2.83 16.39 -6.75
N SER A 30 -3.65 15.37 -7.00
CA SER A 30 -5.09 15.54 -7.17
C SER A 30 -5.87 15.74 -5.87
N ILE A 31 -5.26 15.42 -4.71
CA ILE A 31 -5.92 15.47 -3.40
C ILE A 31 -5.23 16.39 -2.39
N THR A 32 -3.96 16.75 -2.61
CA THR A 32 -3.18 17.57 -1.65
C THR A 32 -2.07 18.33 -2.35
N ASP A 33 -1.51 19.35 -1.66
CA ASP A 33 -0.35 20.08 -2.11
C ASP A 33 0.93 19.22 -2.02
N GLU A 34 1.89 19.47 -2.90
CA GLU A 34 3.21 18.80 -2.91
C GLU A 34 3.92 18.88 -1.55
N SER A 35 3.76 20.00 -0.83
CA SER A 35 4.35 20.20 0.50
C SER A 35 3.84 19.22 1.56
N GLN A 36 2.71 18.58 1.34
CA GLN A 36 2.12 17.57 2.22
C GLN A 36 2.52 16.14 1.83
N VAL A 37 3.15 15.96 0.68
CA VAL A 37 3.62 14.65 0.23
C VAL A 37 5.03 14.38 0.76
N MET A 38 5.28 13.16 1.23
CA MET A 38 6.59 12.67 1.65
C MET A 38 6.88 11.31 1.02
N ILE A 39 8.10 11.10 0.59
CA ILE A 39 8.57 9.83 0.10
C ILE A 39 9.43 9.17 1.19
N ILE A 40 9.06 7.95 1.60
CA ILE A 40 9.92 7.15 2.45
C ILE A 40 10.79 6.27 1.54
N GLY A 41 12.09 6.51 1.55
CA GLY A 41 13.05 5.81 0.70
C GLY A 41 14.02 4.96 1.51
N GLY A 42 14.43 3.83 0.96
CA GLY A 42 15.47 2.96 1.50
C GLY A 42 16.54 2.71 0.45
N TYR A 43 16.40 1.62 -0.28
CA TYR A 43 17.32 1.21 -1.34
C TYR A 43 17.50 2.34 -2.37
N LYS A 44 18.76 2.77 -2.56
CA LYS A 44 19.14 3.83 -3.52
C LYS A 44 18.28 5.10 -3.44
N HIS A 45 17.85 5.48 -2.25
CA HIS A 45 16.97 6.63 -1.99
C HIS A 45 17.42 7.94 -2.66
N ARG A 46 18.73 8.18 -2.82
CA ARG A 46 19.25 9.39 -3.50
C ARG A 46 18.71 9.57 -4.92
N MET A 47 18.32 8.50 -5.58
CA MET A 47 17.73 8.58 -6.93
C MET A 47 16.32 9.18 -6.92
N LEU A 48 15.67 9.27 -5.75
CA LEU A 48 14.34 9.84 -5.56
C LEU A 48 14.39 11.37 -5.44
N GLU A 49 15.53 11.95 -5.05
CA GLU A 49 15.71 13.39 -4.80
C GLU A 49 15.36 14.29 -6.00
N LYS A 50 15.48 13.76 -7.22
CA LYS A 50 15.11 14.48 -8.44
C LYS A 50 13.61 14.53 -8.71
N PHE A 51 12.81 13.73 -7.99
CA PHE A 51 11.36 13.67 -8.16
C PHE A 51 10.62 14.42 -7.06
N HIS A 52 11.19 14.49 -5.85
CA HIS A 52 10.56 15.14 -4.71
C HIS A 52 11.62 15.62 -3.70
N SER A 53 11.36 16.76 -3.05
CA SER A 53 12.30 17.36 -2.10
C SER A 53 12.19 16.79 -0.68
N ARG A 54 11.02 16.24 -0.31
CA ARG A 54 10.76 15.69 1.04
C ARG A 54 10.93 14.18 1.05
N ILE A 55 12.15 13.73 1.33
CA ILE A 55 12.49 12.31 1.42
C ILE A 55 12.92 12.00 2.84
N ILE A 56 12.24 11.01 3.45
CA ILE A 56 12.63 10.42 4.73
C ILE A 56 13.33 9.10 4.44
N VAL A 57 14.50 8.89 5.03
CA VAL A 57 15.34 7.73 4.72
C VAL A 57 15.20 6.68 5.82
N ASN A 58 14.71 5.49 5.45
CA ASN A 58 14.89 4.30 6.27
C ASN A 58 16.28 3.69 5.99
N SER A 59 17.26 3.98 6.84
CA SER A 59 18.61 3.41 6.71
C SER A 59 18.67 1.90 6.97
N ASN A 60 17.68 1.37 7.69
CA ASN A 60 17.58 -0.05 8.05
C ASN A 60 16.61 -0.82 7.13
N TRP A 61 16.33 -0.30 5.94
CA TRP A 61 15.37 -0.87 4.99
C TRP A 61 15.59 -2.35 4.68
N ALA A 62 16.84 -2.83 4.72
CA ALA A 62 17.17 -4.23 4.43
C ALA A 62 16.85 -5.19 5.57
N GLU A 63 16.66 -4.68 6.78
CA GLU A 63 16.43 -5.44 8.00
C GLU A 63 15.02 -5.27 8.57
N THR A 64 14.25 -4.33 8.02
CA THR A 64 12.88 -4.00 8.45
C THR A 64 11.89 -4.28 7.33
N ASN A 65 10.60 -4.30 7.67
CA ASN A 65 9.53 -4.38 6.68
C ASN A 65 8.88 -3.00 6.46
N ILE A 66 7.76 -2.94 5.75
CA ILE A 66 7.04 -1.70 5.39
C ILE A 66 6.66 -0.87 6.62
N MET A 67 6.21 -1.52 7.72
CA MET A 67 5.87 -0.80 8.94
C MET A 67 7.11 -0.17 9.59
N GLY A 68 8.29 -0.79 9.49
CA GLY A 68 9.56 -0.19 9.90
C GLY A 68 9.93 1.03 9.05
N SER A 69 9.55 1.04 7.77
CA SER A 69 9.69 2.23 6.94
C SER A 69 8.73 3.34 7.36
N LEU A 70 7.51 3.03 7.78
CA LEU A 70 6.58 4.04 8.33
C LEU A 70 7.06 4.60 9.69
N MET A 71 7.75 3.82 10.51
CA MET A 71 8.28 4.29 11.80
C MET A 71 9.30 5.41 11.67
N VAL A 72 10.02 5.56 10.55
CA VAL A 72 10.92 6.71 10.34
C VAL A 72 10.15 8.00 10.06
N ALA A 73 8.86 7.92 9.75
CA ALA A 73 7.94 9.03 9.58
C ALA A 73 7.02 9.25 10.80
N ASP A 74 7.38 8.70 11.96
CA ASP A 74 6.58 8.68 13.18
C ASP A 74 6.02 10.04 13.59
N GLU A 75 6.84 11.10 13.52
CA GLU A 75 6.44 12.45 13.90
C GLU A 75 5.23 12.95 13.09
N TYR A 76 5.12 12.58 11.81
CA TYR A 76 4.00 12.96 10.94
C TYR A 76 2.77 12.11 11.22
N LEU A 77 2.94 10.80 11.35
CA LEU A 77 1.86 9.85 11.65
C LEU A 77 1.25 10.09 13.04
N MET A 78 2.02 10.67 13.97
CA MET A 78 1.54 11.09 15.29
C MET A 78 0.88 12.47 15.31
N ALA A 79 1.14 13.30 14.30
CA ALA A 79 0.65 14.69 14.26
C ALA A 79 -0.73 14.82 13.61
N GLU A 80 -0.96 14.11 12.51
CA GLU A 80 -2.18 14.26 11.70
C GLU A 80 -2.55 12.94 10.97
N PRO A 81 -3.80 12.79 10.51
CA PRO A 81 -4.19 11.65 9.69
C PRO A 81 -3.36 11.59 8.41
N CYS A 82 -2.82 10.41 8.11
CA CYS A 82 -1.98 10.19 6.94
C CYS A 82 -2.56 9.09 6.05
N ILE A 83 -2.39 9.28 4.73
CA ILE A 83 -2.65 8.25 3.74
C ILE A 83 -1.31 7.71 3.27
N VAL A 84 -1.17 6.41 3.25
CA VAL A 84 0.00 5.69 2.76
C VAL A 84 -0.33 5.06 1.42
N VAL A 85 0.53 5.29 0.44
CA VAL A 85 0.39 4.77 -0.92
C VAL A 85 1.64 3.97 -1.28
N TYR A 86 1.46 2.75 -1.73
CA TYR A 86 2.55 1.97 -2.29
C TYR A 86 2.99 2.57 -3.62
N SER A 87 4.27 2.58 -3.88
CA SER A 87 4.86 3.20 -5.07
C SER A 87 5.17 2.22 -6.21
N ASP A 88 4.73 0.99 -6.08
CA ASP A 88 4.87 -0.08 -7.08
C ASP A 88 3.54 -0.54 -7.67
N ILE A 89 2.51 0.26 -7.45
CA ILE A 89 1.16 0.07 -8.01
C ILE A 89 0.81 1.18 -9.01
N LEU A 90 -0.06 0.86 -9.96
CA LEU A 90 -0.84 1.81 -10.73
C LEU A 90 -2.32 1.63 -10.39
N PHE A 91 -3.03 2.71 -10.21
CA PHE A 91 -4.43 2.72 -9.79
C PHE A 91 -5.16 3.93 -10.37
N ASP A 92 -6.47 3.90 -10.38
CA ASP A 92 -7.28 5.07 -10.73
C ASP A 92 -7.12 6.15 -9.65
N PRO A 93 -6.74 7.41 -9.96
CA PRO A 93 -6.65 8.50 -8.99
C PRO A 93 -7.91 8.71 -8.15
N LEU A 94 -9.09 8.32 -8.66
CA LEU A 94 -10.34 8.34 -7.91
C LEU A 94 -10.30 7.43 -6.67
N ASP A 95 -9.54 6.36 -6.70
CA ASP A 95 -9.38 5.44 -5.56
C ASP A 95 -8.69 6.16 -4.39
N LEU A 96 -7.61 6.90 -4.67
CA LEU A 96 -6.91 7.69 -3.66
C LEU A 96 -7.80 8.81 -3.11
N LYS A 97 -8.55 9.48 -3.98
CA LYS A 97 -9.52 10.49 -3.59
C LYS A 97 -10.58 9.88 -2.66
N SER A 98 -11.15 8.74 -3.01
CA SER A 98 -12.16 8.06 -2.20
C SER A 98 -11.63 7.69 -0.82
N VAL A 99 -10.38 7.22 -0.70
CA VAL A 99 -9.75 6.96 0.59
C VAL A 99 -9.56 8.26 1.38
N SER A 100 -9.20 9.38 0.72
CA SER A 100 -8.95 10.66 1.37
C SER A 100 -10.21 11.30 1.96
N GLU A 101 -11.38 10.95 1.47
CA GLU A 101 -12.67 11.44 1.96
C GLU A 101 -13.19 10.68 3.19
N ILE A 102 -12.54 9.59 3.60
CA ILE A 102 -12.91 8.79 4.76
C ILE A 102 -12.19 9.31 6.01
N PRO A 103 -12.92 9.79 7.03
CA PRO A 103 -12.30 10.32 8.25
C PRO A 103 -11.77 9.25 9.20
N GLN A 104 -12.21 7.99 9.06
CA GLN A 104 -11.70 6.83 9.81
C GLN A 104 -10.54 6.16 9.08
N PRO A 105 -9.80 5.27 9.75
CA PRO A 105 -8.87 4.38 9.06
C PRO A 105 -9.56 3.63 7.92
N ALA A 106 -8.94 3.64 6.76
CA ALA A 106 -9.51 3.05 5.57
C ALA A 106 -8.47 2.24 4.79
N VAL A 107 -8.94 1.30 3.98
CA VAL A 107 -8.12 0.45 3.12
C VAL A 107 -8.74 0.32 1.74
N LEU A 108 -7.93 0.43 0.69
CA LEU A 108 -8.37 0.14 -0.68
C LEU A 108 -8.46 -1.38 -0.90
N SER A 109 -9.57 -1.82 -1.43
CA SER A 109 -9.85 -3.20 -1.81
C SER A 109 -9.95 -3.37 -3.32
N VAL A 110 -9.11 -4.20 -3.91
CA VAL A 110 -9.22 -4.64 -5.32
C VAL A 110 -10.30 -5.69 -5.43
N THR A 111 -11.45 -5.32 -5.99
CA THR A 111 -12.63 -6.18 -6.03
C THR A 111 -12.63 -7.17 -7.21
N ASN A 112 -11.99 -6.81 -8.32
CA ASN A 112 -11.78 -7.67 -9.48
C ASN A 112 -10.51 -8.55 -9.37
N TRP A 113 -10.11 -8.88 -8.15
CA TRP A 113 -8.88 -9.59 -7.83
C TRP A 113 -8.74 -10.93 -8.59
N ARG A 114 -9.84 -11.65 -8.84
CA ARG A 114 -9.78 -12.94 -9.56
C ARG A 114 -9.19 -12.77 -10.97
N GLU A 115 -9.58 -11.72 -11.67
CA GLU A 115 -9.06 -11.37 -12.99
C GLU A 115 -7.61 -10.91 -12.89
N VAL A 116 -7.32 -9.97 -11.99
CA VAL A 116 -5.97 -9.40 -11.82
C VAL A 116 -4.96 -10.47 -11.46
N TRP A 117 -5.21 -11.28 -10.42
CA TRP A 117 -4.29 -12.34 -9.99
C TRP A 117 -4.23 -13.51 -11.00
N GLY A 118 -5.35 -13.83 -11.65
CA GLY A 118 -5.39 -14.82 -12.71
C GLY A 118 -4.54 -14.47 -13.93
N ASN A 119 -4.41 -13.18 -14.25
CA ASN A 119 -3.55 -12.70 -15.33
C ASN A 119 -2.06 -12.60 -14.93
N ARG A 120 -1.75 -12.46 -13.63
CA ARG A 120 -0.38 -12.31 -13.11
C ARG A 120 0.30 -13.64 -12.82
N PHE A 121 -0.43 -14.62 -12.30
CA PHE A 121 0.13 -15.83 -11.73
C PHE A 121 -0.45 -17.10 -12.35
N LEU A 122 0.41 -18.10 -12.65
CA LEU A 122 -0.03 -19.44 -13.03
C LEU A 122 -0.80 -20.14 -11.90
N ASN A 123 -0.45 -19.84 -10.66
CA ASN A 123 -1.15 -20.28 -9.46
C ASN A 123 -1.46 -19.05 -8.58
N PRO A 124 -2.60 -18.40 -8.78
CA PRO A 124 -2.98 -17.21 -7.99
C PRO A 124 -3.00 -17.44 -6.48
N ALA A 125 -3.33 -18.64 -6.02
CA ALA A 125 -3.41 -18.97 -4.60
C ALA A 125 -2.08 -18.79 -3.85
N SER A 126 -0.94 -18.82 -4.56
CA SER A 126 0.38 -18.66 -3.92
C SER A 126 0.64 -17.23 -3.40
N ASP A 127 -0.09 -16.23 -3.91
CA ASP A 127 0.09 -14.82 -3.57
C ASP A 127 -1.13 -14.21 -2.87
N LEU A 128 -2.29 -14.86 -2.97
CA LEU A 128 -3.53 -14.39 -2.37
C LEU A 128 -3.51 -14.51 -0.84
N GLU A 129 -4.13 -13.53 -0.19
CA GLU A 129 -4.35 -13.50 1.26
C GLU A 129 -5.85 -13.42 1.57
N THR A 130 -6.20 -13.75 2.81
CA THR A 130 -7.55 -13.52 3.30
C THR A 130 -7.88 -12.03 3.22
N PHE A 131 -9.05 -11.71 2.69
CA PHE A 131 -9.66 -10.39 2.75
C PHE A 131 -11.17 -10.56 2.90
N LYS A 132 -11.69 -10.25 4.08
CA LYS A 132 -13.12 -10.37 4.40
C LYS A 132 -13.67 -9.05 4.89
N THR A 133 -14.93 -8.83 4.58
CA THR A 133 -15.66 -7.61 4.95
C THR A 133 -16.89 -7.94 5.80
N SER A 134 -17.47 -6.93 6.44
CA SER A 134 -18.80 -7.00 7.01
C SER A 134 -19.85 -7.40 5.96
N HIS A 135 -21.03 -7.80 6.39
CA HIS A 135 -22.12 -8.25 5.51
C HIS A 135 -22.50 -7.19 4.45
N ASP A 136 -22.44 -5.91 4.78
CA ASP A 136 -22.68 -4.80 3.87
C ASP A 136 -21.46 -4.40 3.03
N GLY A 137 -20.30 -5.02 3.27
CA GLY A 137 -19.08 -4.78 2.54
C GLY A 137 -18.34 -3.49 2.90
N THR A 138 -18.69 -2.84 4.02
CA THR A 138 -18.16 -1.52 4.38
C THR A 138 -16.99 -1.56 5.35
N LEU A 139 -16.88 -2.59 6.19
CA LEU A 139 -15.81 -2.71 7.18
C LEU A 139 -14.96 -3.95 6.93
N LEU A 140 -13.66 -3.81 7.14
CA LEU A 140 -12.72 -4.92 7.10
C LEU A 140 -12.89 -5.80 8.34
N THR A 141 -13.05 -7.12 8.15
CA THR A 141 -13.22 -8.08 9.25
C THR A 141 -12.10 -9.10 9.36
N ALA A 142 -11.37 -9.37 8.27
CA ALA A 142 -10.15 -10.19 8.29
C ALA A 142 -9.26 -9.88 7.09
N ILE A 143 -7.93 -9.94 7.29
CA ILE A 143 -6.93 -9.69 6.26
C ILE A 143 -5.63 -10.44 6.58
N GLY A 144 -4.85 -10.80 5.56
CA GLY A 144 -3.44 -11.15 5.66
C GLY A 144 -3.13 -12.60 6.05
N SER A 145 -4.14 -13.48 6.23
CA SER A 145 -3.86 -14.90 6.45
C SER A 145 -3.44 -15.57 5.15
N LYS A 146 -2.37 -16.37 5.21
CA LYS A 146 -1.90 -17.19 4.09
C LYS A 146 -2.83 -18.38 3.85
N GLU A 147 -2.80 -18.91 2.65
CA GLU A 147 -3.62 -20.06 2.24
C GLU A 147 -5.13 -19.83 2.48
N PRO A 148 -5.70 -18.75 1.94
CA PRO A 148 -7.12 -18.47 2.14
C PRO A 148 -7.98 -19.46 1.37
N ASP A 149 -9.19 -19.70 1.89
CA ASP A 149 -10.25 -20.30 1.10
C ASP A 149 -10.70 -19.28 0.03
N LEU A 150 -10.38 -19.57 -1.24
CA LEU A 150 -10.60 -18.68 -2.36
C LEU A 150 -12.08 -18.28 -2.53
N ASP A 151 -13.01 -19.13 -2.10
CA ASP A 151 -14.43 -18.83 -2.20
C ASP A 151 -14.89 -17.80 -1.17
N THR A 152 -14.10 -17.59 -0.11
CA THR A 152 -14.41 -16.63 0.96
C THR A 152 -13.71 -15.28 0.79
N ILE A 153 -12.83 -15.13 -0.20
CA ILE A 153 -12.14 -13.86 -0.50
C ILE A 153 -13.12 -12.87 -1.12
N GLN A 154 -13.26 -11.70 -0.50
CA GLN A 154 -14.16 -10.63 -0.95
C GLN A 154 -13.43 -9.46 -1.62
N GLY A 155 -12.10 -9.44 -1.58
CA GLY A 155 -11.22 -8.46 -2.20
C GLY A 155 -9.75 -8.82 -1.96
N GLN A 156 -8.84 -7.95 -2.38
CA GLN A 156 -7.43 -8.00 -2.02
C GLN A 156 -6.94 -6.60 -1.63
N PHE A 157 -5.92 -6.53 -0.79
CA PHE A 157 -5.32 -5.26 -0.39
C PHE A 157 -4.75 -4.52 -1.61
N GLY A 158 -5.17 -3.28 -1.80
CA GLY A 158 -4.81 -2.48 -2.98
C GLY A 158 -3.61 -1.55 -2.80
N GLY A 159 -2.84 -1.66 -1.71
CA GLY A 159 -1.63 -0.85 -1.50
C GLY A 159 -1.90 0.61 -1.10
N ILE A 160 -3.15 0.98 -0.77
CA ILE A 160 -3.54 2.31 -0.25
C ILE A 160 -4.30 2.13 1.06
N PHE A 161 -3.88 2.84 2.09
CA PHE A 161 -4.54 2.81 3.40
C PHE A 161 -4.30 4.11 4.17
N SER A 162 -5.12 4.37 5.19
CA SER A 162 -4.99 5.55 6.03
C SER A 162 -4.94 5.19 7.51
N PHE A 163 -4.23 6.02 8.29
CA PHE A 163 -4.19 5.98 9.74
C PHE A 163 -4.55 7.33 10.34
N SER A 164 -5.27 7.30 11.47
CA SER A 164 -5.29 8.44 12.40
C SER A 164 -4.10 8.37 13.38
N PRO A 165 -3.71 9.49 14.00
CA PRO A 165 -2.67 9.48 15.04
C PRO A 165 -2.95 8.52 16.20
N GLU A 166 -4.21 8.33 16.56
CA GLU A 166 -4.64 7.41 17.62
C GLU A 166 -4.38 5.96 17.23
N VAL A 167 -4.73 5.58 15.99
CA VAL A 167 -4.51 4.24 15.46
C VAL A 167 -3.02 3.94 15.32
N TRP A 168 -2.24 4.91 14.83
CA TRP A 168 -0.80 4.78 14.75
C TRP A 168 -0.15 4.60 16.12
N ARG A 169 -0.56 5.39 17.14
CA ARG A 169 -0.09 5.24 18.51
C ARG A 169 -0.39 3.85 19.06
N LYS A 170 -1.62 3.36 18.86
CA LYS A 170 -2.02 2.02 19.31
C LYS A 170 -1.13 0.94 18.68
N LEU A 171 -0.86 1.00 17.38
CA LEU A 171 0.06 0.06 16.74
C LEU A 171 1.44 0.06 17.38
N LYS A 172 2.02 1.24 17.63
CA LYS A 172 3.35 1.37 18.22
C LYS A 172 3.45 0.85 19.63
N GLU A 173 2.43 1.09 20.45
CA GLU A 173 2.42 0.74 21.87
C GLU A 173 2.12 -0.75 22.11
N GLU A 174 1.30 -1.35 21.26
CA GLU A 174 0.72 -2.67 21.51
C GLU A 174 1.29 -3.79 20.61
N LYS A 175 1.92 -3.44 19.48
CA LYS A 175 2.49 -4.42 18.56
C LYS A 175 4.03 -4.42 18.63
N GLU A 176 4.58 -5.31 19.48
CA GLU A 176 6.02 -5.38 19.80
C GLU A 176 6.93 -5.56 18.56
N ASP A 177 6.47 -6.31 17.55
CA ASP A 177 7.22 -6.61 16.34
C ASP A 177 6.88 -5.69 15.14
N LEU A 178 6.28 -4.52 15.41
CA LEU A 178 5.74 -3.62 14.37
C LEU A 178 6.75 -3.32 13.26
N MET A 179 8.00 -3.04 13.60
CA MET A 179 9.02 -2.68 12.62
C MET A 179 9.36 -3.79 11.60
N TYR A 180 9.05 -5.04 11.93
CA TYR A 180 9.26 -6.20 11.06
C TYR A 180 7.97 -6.66 10.36
N SER A 181 6.85 -6.02 10.68
CA SER A 181 5.54 -6.38 10.15
C SER A 181 5.32 -5.80 8.75
N ASP A 182 4.62 -6.56 7.92
CA ASP A 182 3.98 -6.05 6.73
C ASP A 182 2.67 -5.30 7.06
N THR A 183 2.09 -4.65 6.06
CA THR A 183 0.87 -3.86 6.25
C THR A 183 -0.32 -4.73 6.59
N THR A 184 -0.48 -5.89 5.94
CA THR A 184 -1.64 -6.76 6.17
C THR A 184 -1.63 -7.35 7.57
N SER A 185 -0.44 -7.66 8.12
CA SER A 185 -0.27 -8.04 9.53
C SER A 185 -0.64 -6.92 10.51
N ALA A 186 -0.26 -5.68 10.20
CA ALA A 186 -0.63 -4.52 11.03
C ALA A 186 -2.14 -4.26 10.99
N LEU A 187 -2.76 -4.30 9.80
CA LEU A 187 -4.21 -4.15 9.64
C LEU A 187 -4.99 -5.30 10.33
N SER A 188 -4.49 -6.54 10.22
CA SER A 188 -5.08 -7.69 10.91
C SER A 188 -5.05 -7.52 12.43
N TYR A 189 -3.93 -7.01 12.97
CA TYR A 189 -3.83 -6.67 14.40
C TYR A 189 -4.87 -5.60 14.80
N LEU A 190 -5.03 -4.53 14.02
CA LEU A 190 -6.02 -3.49 14.30
C LEU A 190 -7.45 -4.04 14.32
N VAL A 191 -7.83 -4.84 13.32
CA VAL A 191 -9.15 -5.47 13.24
C VAL A 191 -9.40 -6.36 14.46
N THR A 192 -8.44 -7.20 14.83
CA THR A 192 -8.58 -8.09 16.00
C THR A 192 -8.58 -7.32 17.32
N SER A 193 -8.01 -6.13 17.36
CA SER A 193 -8.04 -5.20 18.49
C SER A 193 -9.31 -4.32 18.53
N GLY A 194 -10.28 -4.58 17.65
CA GLY A 194 -11.58 -3.90 17.63
C GLY A 194 -11.56 -2.52 16.97
N ILE A 195 -10.53 -2.19 16.18
CA ILE A 195 -10.50 -0.96 15.37
C ILE A 195 -11.31 -1.18 14.10
N GLU A 196 -12.29 -0.33 13.86
CA GLU A 196 -13.04 -0.31 12.62
C GLU A 196 -12.19 0.29 11.50
N ILE A 197 -12.05 -0.45 10.39
CA ILE A 197 -11.34 -0.02 9.19
C ILE A 197 -12.33 -0.05 8.03
N VAL A 198 -12.55 1.11 7.42
CA VAL A 198 -13.47 1.24 6.29
C VAL A 198 -12.84 0.65 5.03
N VAL A 199 -13.62 -0.14 4.28
CA VAL A 199 -13.22 -0.70 2.99
C VAL A 199 -13.68 0.20 1.87
N VAL A 200 -12.73 0.78 1.15
CA VAL A 200 -12.96 1.53 -0.10
C VAL A 200 -12.73 0.56 -1.26
N LYS A 201 -13.73 0.38 -2.11
CA LYS A 201 -13.63 -0.50 -3.27
C LYS A 201 -12.94 0.23 -4.42
N SER A 202 -11.99 -0.43 -5.09
CA SER A 202 -11.36 0.14 -6.27
C SER A 202 -12.39 0.47 -7.36
N SER A 203 -12.23 1.63 -8.01
CA SER A 203 -13.17 2.15 -9.01
C SER A 203 -13.02 1.49 -10.37
N GLY A 204 -11.87 0.87 -10.66
CA GLY A 204 -11.61 0.27 -11.96
C GLY A 204 -10.22 -0.32 -12.09
N PHE A 205 -9.34 0.41 -12.79
CA PHE A 205 -8.00 -0.06 -13.09
C PHE A 205 -7.10 -0.10 -11.84
N TRP A 206 -6.50 -1.27 -11.61
CA TRP A 206 -5.46 -1.47 -10.62
C TRP A 206 -4.43 -2.49 -11.13
N ALA A 207 -3.15 -2.22 -10.92
CA ALA A 207 -2.05 -3.13 -11.26
C ALA A 207 -0.89 -2.96 -10.29
N GLU A 208 -0.21 -4.07 -9.98
CA GLU A 208 1.01 -4.11 -9.18
C GLU A 208 2.17 -4.64 -10.04
N PHE A 209 3.37 -4.16 -9.77
CA PHE A 209 4.56 -4.41 -10.59
C PHE A 209 5.69 -5.07 -9.80
N ASP A 210 5.53 -6.33 -9.43
CA ASP A 210 6.53 -7.11 -8.69
C ASP A 210 7.56 -7.77 -9.60
N THR A 211 7.15 -8.12 -10.81
CA THR A 211 7.95 -8.90 -11.75
C THR A 211 8.12 -8.18 -13.10
N ILE A 212 9.03 -8.71 -13.92
CA ILE A 212 9.20 -8.23 -15.31
C ILE A 212 7.97 -8.55 -16.16
N SER A 213 7.26 -9.64 -15.85
CA SER A 213 6.04 -10.01 -16.55
C SER A 213 4.93 -8.98 -16.35
N ASP A 214 4.81 -8.40 -15.14
CA ASP A 214 3.77 -7.40 -14.86
C ASP A 214 3.91 -6.15 -15.76
N ILE A 215 5.14 -5.76 -16.13
CA ILE A 215 5.37 -4.66 -17.06
C ILE A 215 4.87 -4.99 -18.47
N LYS A 216 5.01 -6.25 -18.90
CA LYS A 216 4.64 -6.66 -20.26
C LYS A 216 3.14 -6.82 -20.46
N THR A 217 2.41 -7.11 -19.40
CA THR A 217 0.94 -7.27 -19.46
C THR A 217 0.20 -5.93 -19.49
N GLN A 218 0.88 -4.83 -19.17
CA GLN A 218 0.30 -3.48 -19.11
C GLN A 218 0.78 -2.56 -20.25
N THR A 219 1.61 -3.05 -21.16
CA THR A 219 2.03 -2.37 -22.40
C THR A 219 1.38 -2.99 -23.61
#